data_495b13b8325eb5d8ccb04eaf0a889a86
#
_entry.id   495b13b8325eb5d8ccb04eaf0a889a86
#
_cell.length_a   1.000
_cell.length_b   1.000
_cell.length_c   1.000
_cell.angle_alpha   90.00
_cell.angle_beta   90.00
_cell.angle_gamma   90.00
#
_symmetry.space_group_name_H-M   'P 1'
#
loop_
_entity.id
_entity.type
_entity.pdbx_description
1 polymer ?
#
loop_
_entity_poly.entity_id
_entity_poly.type
_entity_poly.pdbx_seq_one_letter_code
_entity_poly.pdbx_strand_id
1 'polypeptide(L)'
;MIADAALCHGQLDTEDTMPHFLFQVSYTPESWAGLIKSPENRRETIAKLMTNAGGKLDDLYFAFGEHDVIVIATLPDNISAGAVAVAVASSGAVKSLSTTVLMTAEEGQEVMRKASSVAYEAPGQR
;
A
#
# COMPACT_ATOMS: atom_id res chain seq x y z
N MET A 1 13.38 -3.96 20.44
CA MET A 1 13.31 -4.69 20.51
C MET A 1 13.15 -5.19 20.40
N ILE A 2 13.07 -4.81 20.12
CA ILE A 2 13.04 -5.66 20.00
C ILE A 2 12.93 -6.11 19.87
N ALA A 3 13.02 -5.83 19.64
CA ALA A 3 13.11 -6.70 19.56
C ALA A 3 13.02 -7.15 19.60
N ASP A 4 13.21 -7.03 19.55
CA ASP A 4 13.30 -7.94 19.55
C ASP A 4 13.08 -8.35 19.47
N ALA A 5 13.19 -8.25 19.40
CA ALA A 5 13.19 -8.98 19.31
C ALA A 5 13.24 -9.39 18.95
N ALA A 6 13.52 -9.41 18.78
CA ALA A 6 13.72 -10.03 18.52
C ALA A 6 13.90 -10.45 18.22
N LEU A 7 14.16 -10.47 18.16
CA LEU A 7 14.38 -11.17 17.91
C LEU A 7 14.27 -11.77 17.83
N CYS A 8 14.55 -11.94 17.91
CA CYS A 8 14.42 -12.54 17.72
C CYS A 8 14.10 -13.16 17.45
N HIS A 9 14.18 -13.28 17.47
CA HIS A 9 13.97 -13.78 16.98
C HIS A 9 13.96 -14.23 16.43
N GLY A 10 13.63 -15.51 18.84
CA GLY A 10 13.41 -15.76 17.60
C GLY A 10 13.60 -14.66 16.56
N GLN A 11 14.04 -15.08 15.54
CA GLN A 11 14.24 -14.17 14.45
C GLN A 11 12.91 -13.75 13.85
N LEU A 12 12.66 -12.47 13.80
CA LEU A 12 11.49 -11.96 13.12
C LEU A 12 11.70 -11.97 11.62
N ASP A 13 10.69 -12.44 10.92
CA ASP A 13 10.63 -12.31 9.48
C ASP A 13 10.40 -10.84 9.16
N THR A 14 11.22 -10.25 8.29
CA THR A 14 11.08 -8.84 7.94
C THR A 14 9.71 -8.54 7.33
N GLU A 15 9.11 -9.52 6.64
CA GLU A 15 7.78 -9.33 6.08
C GLU A 15 6.72 -9.12 7.15
N ASP A 16 6.89 -9.75 8.31
CA ASP A 16 5.92 -9.63 9.39
C ASP A 16 5.89 -8.22 9.98
N THR A 17 6.98 -7.47 9.82
CA THR A 17 7.08 -6.12 10.37
C THR A 17 6.93 -5.04 9.31
N MET A 18 6.84 -5.42 8.05
CA MET A 18 6.70 -4.44 6.96
C MET A 18 5.25 -4.02 6.81
N PRO A 19 5.02 -2.73 6.62
CA PRO A 19 3.64 -2.24 6.48
C PRO A 19 3.00 -2.67 5.16
N HIS A 20 1.68 -2.65 5.18
CA HIS A 20 0.86 -2.96 4.01
C HIS A 20 0.24 -1.69 3.48
N PHE A 21 0.08 -1.63 2.16
CA PHE A 21 -0.43 -0.44 1.50
C PHE A 21 -1.48 -0.82 0.48
N LEU A 22 -2.50 0.04 0.37
CA LEU A 22 -3.52 -0.06 -0.65
C LEU A 22 -3.29 1.07 -1.65
N PHE A 23 -3.13 0.70 -2.92
CA PHE A 23 -3.05 1.68 -4.00
C PHE A 23 -4.32 1.54 -4.84
N GLN A 24 -5.00 2.66 -5.06
CA GLN A 24 -6.21 2.70 -5.88
C GLN A 24 -5.93 3.63 -7.04
N VAL A 25 -6.09 3.13 -8.25
CA VAL A 25 -5.56 3.75 -9.44
C VAL A 25 -6.64 3.85 -10.50
N SER A 26 -6.68 4.98 -11.20
CA SER A 26 -7.52 5.11 -12.40
C SER A 26 -6.60 5.44 -13.57
N TYR A 27 -6.76 4.70 -14.67
CA TYR A 27 -5.94 4.87 -15.85
C TYR A 27 -6.38 6.04 -16.72
N THR A 28 -5.45 6.59 -17.48
CA THR A 28 -5.78 7.55 -18.52
C THR A 28 -6.44 6.82 -19.69
N PRO A 29 -7.19 7.57 -20.55
CA PRO A 29 -7.73 6.95 -21.77
C PRO A 29 -6.64 6.34 -22.64
N GLU A 30 -5.47 6.97 -22.69
CA GLU A 30 -4.34 6.45 -23.47
C GLU A 30 -3.89 5.08 -22.95
N SER A 31 -3.86 4.91 -21.63
CA SER A 31 -3.48 3.62 -21.04
C SER A 31 -4.51 2.55 -21.37
N TRP A 32 -5.79 2.89 -21.28
CA TRP A 32 -6.85 1.94 -21.65
C TRP A 32 -6.74 1.54 -23.11
N ALA A 33 -6.52 2.52 -24.00
CA ALA A 33 -6.39 2.23 -25.42
C ALA A 33 -5.21 1.30 -25.68
N GLY A 34 -4.09 1.50 -24.98
CA GLY A 34 -2.93 0.64 -25.09
C GLY A 34 -3.20 -0.78 -24.65
N LEU A 35 -3.94 -0.92 -23.54
CA LEU A 35 -4.27 -2.25 -23.02
C LEU A 35 -5.26 -2.99 -23.92
N ILE A 36 -6.17 -2.26 -24.57
CA ILE A 36 -7.08 -2.87 -25.54
C ILE A 36 -6.28 -3.37 -26.74
N LYS A 37 -5.34 -2.56 -27.22
CA LYS A 37 -4.55 -2.89 -28.39
C LYS A 37 -3.62 -4.07 -28.12
N SER A 38 -3.06 -4.13 -26.91
CA SER A 38 -2.10 -5.17 -26.55
C SER A 38 -2.40 -5.62 -25.12
N PRO A 39 -3.39 -6.49 -24.94
CA PRO A 39 -3.74 -6.96 -23.59
C PRO A 39 -2.56 -7.66 -22.94
N GLU A 40 -2.34 -7.34 -21.67
CA GLU A 40 -1.26 -7.93 -20.90
C GLU A 40 -1.73 -8.25 -19.50
N ASN A 41 -1.04 -9.14 -18.82
CA ASN A 41 -1.29 -9.42 -17.43
C ASN A 41 -0.52 -8.39 -16.59
N ARG A 42 -1.25 -7.41 -16.06
CA ARG A 42 -0.62 -6.32 -15.30
C ARG A 42 0.01 -6.81 -14.00
N ARG A 43 -0.40 -7.99 -13.53
CA ARG A 43 0.16 -8.52 -12.28
C ARG A 43 1.67 -8.64 -12.33
N GLU A 44 2.22 -9.12 -13.46
CA GLU A 44 3.66 -9.28 -13.58
C GLU A 44 4.40 -7.96 -13.51
N THR A 45 3.89 -6.97 -14.22
CA THR A 45 4.52 -5.65 -14.26
C THR A 45 4.48 -4.98 -12.88
N ILE A 46 3.34 -5.06 -12.22
CA ILE A 46 3.18 -4.43 -10.91
C ILE A 46 3.97 -5.20 -9.85
N ALA A 47 4.07 -6.53 -9.99
CA ALA A 47 4.90 -7.31 -9.06
C ALA A 47 6.37 -6.87 -9.14
N LYS A 48 6.87 -6.62 -10.36
CA LYS A 48 8.24 -6.13 -10.53
C LYS A 48 8.41 -4.75 -9.91
N LEU A 49 7.42 -3.90 -10.07
CA LEU A 49 7.46 -2.56 -9.49
C LEU A 49 7.61 -2.64 -7.98
N MET A 50 6.85 -3.50 -7.33
CA MET A 50 6.91 -3.64 -5.88
C MET A 50 8.23 -4.25 -5.43
N THR A 51 8.73 -5.24 -6.18
CA THR A 51 10.04 -5.84 -5.90
C THR A 51 11.14 -4.79 -6.01
N ASN A 52 11.07 -3.93 -7.03
CA ASN A 52 12.05 -2.87 -7.21
C ASN A 52 12.03 -1.87 -6.06
N ALA A 53 10.90 -1.72 -5.40
CA ALA A 53 10.76 -0.84 -4.24
C ALA A 53 11.12 -1.53 -2.93
N GLY A 54 11.53 -2.78 -2.97
CA GLY A 54 11.96 -3.51 -1.79
C GLY A 54 10.89 -4.34 -1.11
N GLY A 55 9.74 -4.50 -1.73
CA GLY A 55 8.63 -5.23 -1.15
C GLY A 55 8.07 -6.30 -2.07
N LYS A 56 6.77 -6.49 -2.00
CA LYS A 56 6.12 -7.50 -2.82
C LYS A 56 4.67 -7.11 -3.08
N LEU A 57 4.13 -7.60 -4.20
CA LEU A 57 2.71 -7.47 -4.51
C LEU A 57 1.95 -8.59 -3.80
N ASP A 58 0.92 -8.22 -3.04
CA ASP A 58 0.09 -9.21 -2.39
C ASP A 58 -1.14 -9.55 -3.24
N ASP A 59 -1.86 -8.53 -3.70
CA ASP A 59 -3.08 -8.74 -4.49
C ASP A 59 -3.25 -7.62 -5.50
N LEU A 60 -3.89 -7.95 -6.61
CA LEU A 60 -4.23 -6.96 -7.63
C LEU A 60 -5.58 -7.32 -8.23
N TYR A 61 -6.48 -6.36 -8.30
CA TYR A 61 -7.82 -6.54 -8.87
C TYR A 61 -8.18 -5.37 -9.76
N PHE A 62 -8.93 -5.65 -10.82
CA PHE A 62 -9.60 -4.60 -11.59
C PHE A 62 -11.01 -4.41 -11.01
N ALA A 63 -11.46 -3.17 -10.92
CA ALA A 63 -12.71 -2.86 -10.25
C ALA A 63 -13.74 -2.17 -11.15
N PHE A 64 -13.27 -1.33 -12.10
CA PHE A 64 -14.12 -0.62 -13.07
C PHE A 64 -15.20 0.22 -12.40
N GLY A 65 -14.92 0.75 -11.21
CA GLY A 65 -15.81 1.65 -10.50
C GLY A 65 -15.17 3.01 -10.40
N GLU A 66 -15.18 3.57 -9.20
CA GLU A 66 -14.50 4.84 -8.97
C GLU A 66 -13.02 4.73 -9.29
N HIS A 67 -12.44 3.59 -8.96
CA HIS A 67 -11.05 3.27 -9.30
C HIS A 67 -11.03 2.06 -10.21
N ASP A 68 -10.03 1.99 -11.08
CA ASP A 68 -9.94 0.93 -12.08
C ASP A 68 -9.14 -0.25 -11.60
N VAL A 69 -8.10 -0.01 -10.80
CA VAL A 69 -7.19 -1.05 -10.34
C VAL A 69 -6.97 -0.87 -8.84
N ILE A 70 -7.06 -1.97 -8.13
CA ILE A 70 -6.82 -2.01 -6.69
C ILE A 70 -5.64 -2.92 -6.44
N VAL A 71 -4.61 -2.39 -5.76
CA VAL A 71 -3.36 -3.09 -5.50
C VAL A 71 -3.12 -3.11 -4.01
N ILE A 72 -2.80 -4.29 -3.49
CA ILE A 72 -2.38 -4.43 -2.09
C ILE A 72 -0.95 -4.93 -2.11
N ALA A 73 -0.07 -4.23 -1.42
CA ALA A 73 1.36 -4.53 -1.44
C ALA A 73 1.96 -4.39 -0.04
N THR A 74 3.02 -5.14 0.19
CA THR A 74 3.84 -5.04 1.39
C THR A 74 5.13 -4.34 0.99
N LEU A 75 5.44 -3.23 1.66
CA LEU A 75 6.63 -2.43 1.34
C LEU A 75 7.38 -2.11 2.64
N PRO A 76 8.68 -1.79 2.53
CA PRO A 76 9.48 -1.59 3.74
C PRO A 76 9.04 -0.43 4.61
N ASP A 77 8.58 0.67 4.00
CA ASP A 77 8.27 1.88 4.76
C ASP A 77 7.45 2.83 3.91
N ASN A 78 7.08 3.96 4.52
CA ASN A 78 6.28 4.97 3.83
C ASN A 78 7.02 5.62 2.67
N ILE A 79 8.34 5.74 2.78
CA ILE A 79 9.13 6.35 1.71
C ILE A 79 9.06 5.47 0.47
N SER A 80 9.16 4.15 0.64
CA SER A 80 9.05 3.22 -0.49
C SER A 80 7.67 3.29 -1.13
N ALA A 81 6.62 3.38 -0.32
CA ALA A 81 5.26 3.49 -0.84
C ALA A 81 5.09 4.81 -1.60
N GLY A 82 5.63 5.90 -1.05
CA GLY A 82 5.60 7.19 -1.73
C GLY A 82 6.36 7.15 -3.05
N ALA A 83 7.49 6.46 -3.07
CA ALA A 83 8.29 6.35 -4.29
C ALA A 83 7.52 5.59 -5.38
N VAL A 84 6.81 4.52 -5.02
CA VAL A 84 5.96 3.81 -5.96
C VAL A 84 4.88 4.74 -6.50
N ALA A 85 4.22 5.49 -5.62
CA ALA A 85 3.14 6.39 -6.01
C ALA A 85 3.65 7.45 -6.99
N VAL A 86 4.80 8.07 -6.69
CA VAL A 86 5.35 9.13 -7.53
C VAL A 86 5.80 8.56 -8.88
N ALA A 87 6.44 7.39 -8.86
CA ALA A 87 6.89 6.77 -10.10
C ALA A 87 5.71 6.48 -11.02
N VAL A 88 4.63 5.96 -10.48
CA VAL A 88 3.44 5.66 -11.27
C VAL A 88 2.77 6.95 -11.74
N ALA A 89 2.61 7.92 -10.85
CA ALA A 89 1.94 9.17 -11.18
C ALA A 89 2.70 9.95 -12.25
N SER A 90 4.03 9.87 -12.25
CA SER A 90 4.85 10.62 -13.21
C SER A 90 4.92 9.99 -14.59
N SER A 91 4.41 8.77 -14.72
CA SER A 91 4.51 8.03 -15.98
C SER A 91 3.50 8.47 -17.03
N GLY A 92 2.46 9.19 -16.64
CA GLY A 92 1.37 9.54 -17.55
C GLY A 92 0.34 8.44 -17.72
N ALA A 93 0.53 7.30 -17.07
CA ALA A 93 -0.36 6.15 -17.24
C ALA A 93 -1.65 6.28 -16.43
N VAL A 94 -1.64 7.07 -15.36
CA VAL A 94 -2.78 7.16 -14.46
C VAL A 94 -3.25 8.60 -14.34
N LYS A 95 -4.56 8.78 -14.23
CA LYS A 95 -5.16 10.09 -14.03
C LYS A 95 -5.40 10.36 -12.54
N SER A 96 -5.41 9.34 -11.71
CA SER A 96 -5.52 9.49 -10.27
C SER A 96 -4.89 8.29 -9.59
N LEU A 97 -4.38 8.53 -8.38
CA LEU A 97 -3.77 7.49 -7.58
C LEU A 97 -3.96 7.85 -6.11
N SER A 98 -4.34 6.88 -5.32
CA SER A 98 -4.53 7.05 -3.88
C SER A 98 -3.72 5.97 -3.18
N THR A 99 -2.99 6.37 -2.13
CA THR A 99 -2.17 5.47 -1.32
C THR A 99 -2.67 5.49 0.10
N THR A 100 -3.02 4.33 0.62
CA THR A 100 -3.57 4.19 1.97
C THR A 100 -2.73 3.20 2.76
N VAL A 101 -2.32 3.59 3.96
CA VAL A 101 -1.62 2.68 4.85
C VAL A 101 -2.65 1.76 5.48
N LEU A 102 -2.39 0.47 5.40
CA LEU A 102 -3.28 -0.54 5.98
C LEU A 102 -2.67 -1.05 7.27
N MET A 103 -3.52 -1.41 8.20
CA MET A 103 -3.10 -2.01 9.46
C MET A 103 -3.72 -3.38 9.59
N THR A 104 -2.96 -4.32 10.15
CA THR A 104 -3.49 -5.62 10.47
C THR A 104 -4.48 -5.49 11.62
N ALA A 105 -5.28 -6.54 11.84
CA ALA A 105 -6.19 -6.56 12.97
C ALA A 105 -5.44 -6.40 14.29
N GLU A 106 -4.27 -7.01 14.37
CA GLU A 106 -3.43 -6.91 15.57
C GLU A 106 -2.94 -5.49 15.79
N GLU A 107 -2.52 -4.82 14.72
CA GLU A 107 -2.12 -3.42 14.79
C GLU A 107 -3.29 -2.54 15.19
N GLY A 108 -4.47 -2.83 14.66
CA GLY A 108 -5.68 -2.10 15.04
C GLY A 108 -5.98 -2.24 16.52
N GLN A 109 -5.72 -3.42 17.07
CA GLN A 109 -5.90 -3.64 18.50
C GLN A 109 -4.93 -2.76 19.31
N GLU A 110 -3.69 -2.64 18.84
CA GLU A 110 -2.72 -1.77 19.47
C GLU A 110 -3.14 -0.30 19.40
N VAL A 111 -3.74 0.09 18.29
CA VAL A 111 -4.28 1.44 18.14
C VAL A 111 -5.31 1.73 19.26
N MET A 112 -6.20 0.76 19.49
CA MET A 112 -7.22 0.93 20.53
C MET A 112 -6.59 1.06 21.92
N ARG A 113 -5.57 0.22 22.20
CA ARG A 113 -4.88 0.31 23.48
C ARG A 113 -4.24 1.68 23.67
N LYS A 114 -3.55 2.15 22.64
CA LYS A 114 -2.88 3.45 22.72
C LYS A 114 -3.89 4.58 22.84
N ALA A 115 -5.01 4.46 22.14
CA ALA A 115 -6.03 5.50 22.14
C ALA A 115 -6.56 5.75 23.55
N SER A 116 -6.59 4.72 24.39
CA SER A 116 -7.10 4.88 25.75
C SER A 116 -6.24 5.84 26.58
N SER A 117 -5.00 6.08 26.17
CA SER A 117 -4.09 6.99 26.89
C SER A 117 -3.91 8.32 26.15
N VAL A 118 -4.59 8.53 25.03
CA VAL A 118 -4.49 9.77 24.27
C VAL A 118 -5.65 10.67 24.67
N ALA A 119 -5.33 11.79 25.31
CA ALA A 119 -6.36 12.73 25.75
C ALA A 119 -6.84 13.56 24.56
N TYR A 120 -8.14 13.75 24.48
CA TYR A 120 -8.72 14.59 23.43
C TYR A 120 -9.92 15.33 23.99
N GLU A 121 -9.95 16.63 23.75
CA GLU A 121 -11.09 17.47 24.14
C GLU A 121 -11.90 17.73 22.87
N ALA A 122 -13.10 17.14 22.83
CA ALA A 122 -13.98 17.35 21.70
C ALA A 122 -14.47 18.80 21.66
N PRO A 123 -14.81 19.30 20.46
CA PRO A 123 -15.35 20.67 20.39
C PRO A 123 -16.56 20.85 21.30
N GLY A 124 -16.52 21.91 22.09
CA GLY A 124 -17.59 22.20 23.03
C GLY A 124 -17.54 21.45 24.35
N GLN A 125 -16.54 20.61 24.56
CA GLN A 125 -16.34 19.85 25.79
C GLN A 125 -15.13 20.39 26.53
N ARG A 126 -15.36 21.35 27.42
CA ARG A 126 -14.26 21.96 28.18
C ARG A 126 -14.62 22.02 29.63
#